data_57a392a7185bcf439f8935a712b11f98
#
_entry.id   57a392a7185bcf439f8935a712b11f98
#
_cell.length_a   1.000
_cell.length_b   1.000
_cell.length_c   1.000
_cell.angle_alpha   90.00
_cell.angle_beta   90.00
_cell.angle_gamma   90.00
#
_symmetry.space_group_name_H-M   'P 1'
#
loop_
_entity.id
_entity.type
_entity.pdbx_description
1 polymer ?
#
loop_
_entity_poly.entity_id
_entity_poly.type
_entity_poly.pdbx_seq_one_letter_code
_entity_poly.pdbx_strand_id
1 'polypeptide(L)'
;MTKKFDLDERLIEFASTIIDISEALPKTFAGNHIAGQLVRSGTSPALHYGEAQSAESRNDFIHKMKVSAKELRETFNCLRLISRKKWHSEEVLAQTLDENNQLISIFAKVLKRLRRTIKSRNKVLGHSTFLVPCSIFRTGNSPPSLDNPAYHFASFLLPCNE
;
A
#
# COMPACT_ATOMS: atom_id res chain seq x y z
N MET A 1 25.12 -19.16 11.41
CA MET A 1 24.82 -17.84 10.77
C MET A 1 23.33 -17.63 10.83
N THR A 2 22.85 -16.72 11.67
CA THR A 2 21.43 -16.35 11.70
C THR A 2 21.10 -15.63 10.39
N LYS A 3 20.29 -16.24 9.52
CA LYS A 3 19.82 -15.63 8.28
C LYS A 3 19.07 -14.34 8.67
N LYS A 4 19.66 -13.18 8.39
CA LYS A 4 19.02 -11.89 8.64
C LYS A 4 17.69 -11.91 7.87
N PHE A 5 16.59 -11.66 8.54
CA PHE A 5 15.28 -11.60 7.88
C PHE A 5 15.32 -10.45 6.87
N ASP A 6 15.37 -10.76 5.60
CA ASP A 6 15.35 -9.82 4.48
C ASP A 6 14.04 -9.97 3.74
N LEU A 7 13.15 -9.00 3.93
CA LEU A 7 11.84 -9.01 3.28
C LEU A 7 11.95 -8.71 1.79
N ASP A 8 12.94 -7.92 1.40
CA ASP A 8 13.18 -7.55 0.00
C ASP A 8 13.53 -8.80 -0.81
N GLU A 9 14.56 -9.53 -0.40
CA GLU A 9 14.99 -10.77 -1.05
C GLU A 9 13.86 -11.81 -1.09
N ARG A 10 13.10 -11.93 -0.01
CA ARG A 10 11.97 -12.84 0.07
C ARG A 10 10.86 -12.50 -0.94
N LEU A 11 10.61 -11.20 -1.17
CA LEU A 11 9.66 -10.74 -2.18
C LEU A 11 10.17 -10.99 -3.61
N ILE A 12 11.47 -10.87 -3.84
CA ILE A 12 12.09 -11.20 -5.14
C ILE A 12 12.00 -12.69 -5.41
N GLU A 13 12.34 -13.56 -4.44
CA GLU A 13 12.20 -15.03 -4.57
C GLU A 13 10.75 -15.43 -4.87
N PHE A 14 9.78 -14.80 -4.17
CA PHE A 14 8.36 -15.02 -4.42
C PHE A 14 7.96 -14.58 -5.83
N ALA A 15 8.37 -13.41 -6.28
CA ALA A 15 8.10 -12.88 -7.61
C ALA A 15 8.67 -13.79 -8.72
N SER A 16 9.87 -14.32 -8.53
CA SER A 16 10.49 -15.30 -9.45
C SER A 16 9.63 -16.55 -9.57
N THR A 17 9.22 -17.14 -8.44
CA THR A 17 8.33 -18.31 -8.42
C THR A 17 7.00 -18.04 -9.16
N ILE A 18 6.44 -16.82 -9.00
CA ILE A 18 5.22 -16.42 -9.71
C ILE A 18 5.43 -16.36 -11.23
N ILE A 19 6.58 -15.87 -11.69
CA ILE A 19 6.92 -15.84 -13.11
C ILE A 19 6.99 -17.28 -13.66
N ASP A 20 7.70 -18.18 -12.97
CA ASP A 20 7.83 -19.59 -13.39
C ASP A 20 6.45 -20.28 -13.52
N ILE A 21 5.58 -20.09 -12.52
CA ILE A 21 4.21 -20.62 -12.56
C ILE A 21 3.45 -20.04 -13.75
N SER A 22 3.57 -18.74 -14.01
CA SER A 22 2.85 -18.06 -15.08
C SER A 22 3.26 -18.55 -16.47
N GLU A 23 4.55 -18.82 -16.67
CA GLU A 23 5.08 -19.32 -17.94
C GLU A 23 4.65 -20.77 -18.24
N ALA A 24 4.42 -21.56 -17.17
CA ALA A 24 3.97 -22.94 -17.26
C ALA A 24 2.46 -23.09 -17.51
N LEU A 25 1.66 -21.99 -17.45
CA LEU A 25 0.22 -22.06 -17.65
C LEU A 25 -0.17 -22.40 -19.11
N PRO A 26 -1.35 -23.05 -19.33
CA PRO A 26 -1.84 -23.39 -20.66
C PRO A 26 -1.96 -22.15 -21.56
N LYS A 27 -1.50 -22.26 -22.81
CA LYS A 27 -1.55 -21.19 -23.83
C LYS A 27 -2.95 -21.06 -24.45
N THR A 28 -3.97 -20.99 -23.61
CA THR A 28 -5.36 -20.72 -23.99
C THR A 28 -5.72 -19.26 -23.69
N PHE A 29 -6.84 -18.77 -24.20
CA PHE A 29 -7.32 -17.42 -23.88
C PHE A 29 -7.41 -17.18 -22.35
N ALA A 30 -8.03 -18.10 -21.61
CA ALA A 30 -8.15 -17.98 -20.17
C ALA A 30 -6.81 -18.14 -19.44
N GLY A 31 -5.96 -19.08 -19.89
CA GLY A 31 -4.62 -19.28 -19.33
C GLY A 31 -3.74 -18.04 -19.51
N ASN A 32 -3.70 -17.46 -20.70
CA ASN A 32 -2.94 -16.23 -20.97
C ASN A 32 -3.47 -15.04 -20.15
N HIS A 33 -4.79 -14.92 -19.97
CA HIS A 33 -5.37 -13.86 -19.15
C HIS A 33 -4.94 -13.99 -17.67
N ILE A 34 -5.06 -15.19 -17.10
CA ILE A 34 -4.66 -15.45 -15.72
C ILE A 34 -3.15 -15.32 -15.54
N ALA A 35 -2.34 -15.78 -16.51
CA ALA A 35 -0.88 -15.60 -16.49
C ALA A 35 -0.50 -14.11 -16.39
N GLY A 36 -1.08 -13.26 -17.23
CA GLY A 36 -0.83 -11.83 -17.21
C GLY A 36 -1.23 -11.16 -15.89
N GLN A 37 -2.38 -11.53 -15.31
CA GLN A 37 -2.80 -11.02 -14.00
C GLN A 37 -1.88 -11.51 -12.89
N LEU A 38 -1.48 -12.79 -12.93
CA LEU A 38 -0.61 -13.40 -11.93
C LEU A 38 0.77 -12.74 -11.91
N VAL A 39 1.41 -12.55 -13.07
CA VAL A 39 2.71 -11.86 -13.18
C VAL A 39 2.59 -10.44 -12.62
N ARG A 40 1.60 -9.67 -13.07
CA ARG A 40 1.41 -8.29 -12.64
C ARG A 40 1.22 -8.19 -11.12
N SER A 41 0.28 -8.94 -10.57
CA SER A 41 -0.02 -8.86 -9.13
C SER A 41 1.06 -9.50 -8.26
N GLY A 42 1.76 -10.53 -8.74
CA GLY A 42 2.77 -11.25 -7.97
C GLY A 42 4.13 -10.56 -7.93
N THR A 43 4.50 -9.79 -8.97
CA THR A 43 5.75 -9.03 -9.01
C THR A 43 5.63 -7.63 -8.39
N SER A 44 4.44 -7.01 -8.46
CA SER A 44 4.19 -5.67 -7.91
C SER A 44 4.59 -5.48 -6.45
N PRO A 45 4.39 -6.45 -5.52
CA PRO A 45 4.79 -6.28 -4.12
C PRO A 45 6.28 -6.05 -3.92
N ALA A 46 7.15 -6.72 -4.69
CA ALA A 46 8.59 -6.51 -4.64
C ALA A 46 8.95 -5.08 -5.11
N LEU A 47 8.41 -4.65 -6.24
CA LEU A 47 8.65 -3.32 -6.80
C LEU A 47 8.16 -2.21 -5.87
N HIS A 48 6.94 -2.30 -5.37
CA HIS A 48 6.38 -1.31 -4.45
C HIS A 48 7.06 -1.28 -3.08
N TYR A 49 7.62 -2.43 -2.64
CA TYR A 49 8.39 -2.45 -1.40
C TYR A 49 9.72 -1.72 -1.56
N GLY A 50 10.43 -1.90 -2.68
CA GLY A 50 11.62 -1.12 -3.03
C GLY A 50 11.34 0.38 -3.08
N GLU A 51 10.22 0.78 -3.72
CA GLU A 51 9.77 2.18 -3.73
C GLU A 51 9.40 2.68 -2.31
N ALA A 52 8.79 1.83 -1.47
CA ALA A 52 8.44 2.19 -0.10
C ALA A 52 9.67 2.47 0.77
N GLN A 53 10.78 1.77 0.54
CA GLN A 53 12.05 2.03 1.25
C GLN A 53 12.62 3.42 0.94
N SER A 54 12.31 3.97 -0.25
CA SER A 54 12.71 5.30 -0.71
C SER A 54 11.59 6.35 -0.59
N ALA A 55 10.53 6.05 0.17
CA ALA A 55 9.36 6.90 0.25
C ALA A 55 9.67 8.28 0.82
N GLU A 56 9.20 9.35 0.15
CA GLU A 56 9.42 10.74 0.53
C GLU A 56 8.70 11.12 1.84
N SER A 57 7.65 10.40 2.17
CA SER A 57 6.85 10.63 3.39
C SER A 57 6.32 9.34 3.98
N ARG A 58 5.94 9.42 5.27
CA ARG A 58 5.26 8.31 5.95
C ARG A 58 3.93 7.92 5.29
N ASN A 59 3.20 8.88 4.74
CA ASN A 59 1.92 8.61 4.07
C ASN A 59 2.17 7.88 2.75
N ASP A 60 3.20 8.25 2.01
CA ASP A 60 3.64 7.56 0.81
C ASP A 60 4.07 6.12 1.12
N PHE A 61 4.91 5.91 2.14
CA PHE A 61 5.24 4.58 2.64
C PHE A 61 4.01 3.73 2.91
N ILE A 62 3.03 4.27 3.66
CA ILE A 62 1.79 3.56 3.99
C ILE A 62 0.98 3.26 2.74
N HIS A 63 0.94 4.17 1.77
CA HIS A 63 0.27 3.97 0.49
C HIS A 63 0.86 2.80 -0.27
N LYS A 64 2.18 2.79 -0.49
CA LYS A 64 2.91 1.72 -1.17
C LYS A 64 2.69 0.36 -0.50
N MET A 65 2.76 0.31 0.84
CA MET A 65 2.49 -0.91 1.61
C MET A 65 1.04 -1.40 1.49
N LYS A 66 0.06 -0.51 1.37
CA LYS A 66 -1.35 -0.89 1.14
C LYS A 66 -1.54 -1.46 -0.26
N VAL A 67 -0.93 -0.86 -1.28
CA VAL A 67 -0.97 -1.36 -2.65
C VAL A 67 -0.37 -2.76 -2.70
N SER A 68 0.84 -2.97 -2.15
CA SER A 68 1.47 -4.29 -2.08
C SER A 68 0.57 -5.34 -1.41
N ALA A 69 -0.08 -4.99 -0.30
CA ALA A 69 -1.00 -5.91 0.39
C ALA A 69 -2.26 -6.24 -0.45
N LYS A 70 -2.71 -5.33 -1.31
CA LYS A 70 -3.81 -5.56 -2.26
C LYS A 70 -3.38 -6.51 -3.37
N GLU A 71 -2.22 -6.27 -3.96
CA GLU A 71 -1.66 -7.10 -5.02
C GLU A 71 -1.40 -8.54 -4.54
N LEU A 72 -0.85 -8.74 -3.33
CA LEU A 72 -0.70 -10.08 -2.74
C LEU A 72 -2.03 -10.83 -2.60
N ARG A 73 -3.15 -10.13 -2.29
CA ARG A 73 -4.47 -10.77 -2.23
C ARG A 73 -4.99 -11.13 -3.61
N GLU A 74 -4.71 -10.32 -4.62
CA GLU A 74 -5.03 -10.62 -6.02
C GLU A 74 -4.26 -11.85 -6.50
N THR A 75 -2.95 -11.92 -6.21
CA THR A 75 -2.10 -13.08 -6.47
C THR A 75 -2.65 -14.35 -5.80
N PHE A 76 -3.06 -14.25 -4.54
CA PHE A 76 -3.68 -15.37 -3.82
C PHE A 76 -4.91 -15.91 -4.54
N ASN A 77 -5.78 -15.05 -5.05
CA ASN A 77 -6.97 -15.46 -5.79
C ASN A 77 -6.61 -16.09 -7.14
N CYS A 78 -5.63 -15.56 -7.85
CA CYS A 78 -5.12 -16.15 -9.10
C CYS A 78 -4.56 -17.57 -8.86
N LEU A 79 -3.72 -17.75 -7.84
CA LEU A 79 -3.18 -19.06 -7.47
C LEU A 79 -4.28 -20.08 -7.12
N ARG A 80 -5.32 -19.66 -6.40
CA ARG A 80 -6.48 -20.50 -6.08
C ARG A 80 -7.26 -20.92 -7.33
N LEU A 81 -7.41 -20.03 -8.31
CA LEU A 81 -8.04 -20.35 -9.59
C LEU A 81 -7.22 -21.38 -10.38
N ILE A 82 -5.90 -21.21 -10.43
CA ILE A 82 -4.96 -22.14 -11.08
C ILE A 82 -5.03 -23.52 -10.43
N SER A 83 -5.03 -23.57 -9.10
CA SER A 83 -5.16 -24.82 -8.34
C SER A 83 -6.49 -25.55 -8.65
N ARG A 84 -7.62 -24.85 -8.64
CA ARG A 84 -8.93 -25.42 -8.99
C ARG A 84 -9.02 -25.93 -10.42
N LYS A 85 -8.29 -25.30 -11.33
CA LYS A 85 -8.23 -25.72 -12.73
C LYS A 85 -7.20 -26.83 -12.98
N LYS A 86 -6.39 -27.18 -11.96
CA LYS A 86 -5.30 -28.15 -12.05
C LYS A 86 -4.32 -27.82 -13.20
N TRP A 87 -4.03 -26.54 -13.37
CA TRP A 87 -3.15 -26.07 -14.44
C TRP A 87 -1.68 -26.15 -14.09
N HIS A 88 -1.34 -26.42 -12.83
CA HIS A 88 0.02 -26.55 -12.35
C HIS A 88 0.11 -27.61 -11.25
N SER A 89 1.34 -28.00 -10.85
CA SER A 89 1.61 -28.95 -9.76
C SER A 89 0.96 -28.49 -8.45
N GLU A 90 0.22 -29.38 -7.79
CA GLU A 90 -0.45 -29.11 -6.54
C GLU A 90 0.54 -28.77 -5.41
N GLU A 91 1.69 -29.46 -5.40
CA GLU A 91 2.75 -29.25 -4.40
C GLU A 91 3.33 -27.82 -4.50
N VAL A 92 3.72 -27.40 -5.70
CA VAL A 92 4.25 -26.05 -5.95
C VAL A 92 3.24 -24.98 -5.59
N LEU A 93 1.98 -25.17 -5.98
CA LEU A 93 0.91 -24.23 -5.66
C LEU A 93 0.64 -24.14 -4.16
N ALA A 94 0.67 -25.25 -3.42
CA ALA A 94 0.47 -25.28 -1.98
C ALA A 94 1.58 -24.48 -1.26
N GLN A 95 2.84 -24.69 -1.62
CA GLN A 95 3.99 -23.96 -1.07
C GLN A 95 3.89 -22.47 -1.39
N THR A 96 3.57 -22.11 -2.64
CA THR A 96 3.43 -20.72 -3.06
C THR A 96 2.25 -20.00 -2.39
N LEU A 97 1.13 -20.69 -2.18
CA LEU A 97 -0.03 -20.18 -1.44
C LEU A 97 0.30 -19.94 0.04
N ASP A 98 1.06 -20.82 0.68
CA ASP A 98 1.50 -20.65 2.07
C ASP A 98 2.44 -19.43 2.19
N GLU A 99 3.42 -19.32 1.31
CA GLU A 99 4.33 -18.17 1.24
C GLU A 99 3.57 -16.86 1.04
N ASN A 100 2.62 -16.83 0.12
CA ASN A 100 1.77 -15.66 -0.11
C ASN A 100 0.98 -15.26 1.15
N ASN A 101 0.40 -16.23 1.87
CA ASN A 101 -0.31 -15.97 3.13
C ASN A 101 0.59 -15.39 4.21
N GLN A 102 1.83 -15.88 4.30
CA GLN A 102 2.83 -15.34 5.22
C GLN A 102 3.16 -13.90 4.87
N LEU A 103 3.39 -13.58 3.58
CA LEU A 103 3.64 -12.22 3.10
C LEU A 103 2.46 -11.29 3.41
N ILE A 104 1.23 -11.69 3.11
CA ILE A 104 0.00 -10.93 3.46
C ILE A 104 -0.03 -10.62 4.96
N SER A 105 0.31 -11.61 5.81
CA SER A 105 0.34 -11.45 7.26
C SER A 105 1.38 -10.44 7.73
N ILE A 106 2.55 -10.43 7.10
CA ILE A 106 3.63 -9.45 7.40
C ILE A 106 3.15 -8.05 7.06
N PHE A 107 2.65 -7.83 5.84
CA PHE A 107 2.15 -6.52 5.41
C PHE A 107 0.99 -6.04 6.29
N ALA A 108 0.06 -6.92 6.65
CA ALA A 108 -1.05 -6.59 7.54
C ALA A 108 -0.58 -6.16 8.95
N LYS A 109 0.41 -6.86 9.51
CA LYS A 109 1.01 -6.50 10.82
C LYS A 109 1.70 -5.14 10.76
N VAL A 110 2.48 -4.86 9.72
CA VAL A 110 3.14 -3.57 9.52
C VAL A 110 2.10 -2.45 9.42
N LEU A 111 1.10 -2.59 8.56
CA LEU A 111 0.03 -1.60 8.39
C LEU A 111 -0.76 -1.36 9.69
N LYS A 112 -1.05 -2.41 10.46
CA LYS A 112 -1.72 -2.30 11.77
C LYS A 112 -0.87 -1.51 12.77
N ARG A 113 0.44 -1.74 12.81
CA ARG A 113 1.38 -1.02 13.68
C ARG A 113 1.44 0.47 13.30
N LEU A 114 1.54 0.78 12.01
CA LEU A 114 1.58 2.15 11.51
C LEU A 114 0.31 2.94 11.84
N ARG A 115 -0.87 2.33 11.68
CA ARG A 115 -2.17 2.95 12.05
C ARG A 115 -2.27 3.28 13.54
N ARG A 116 -1.77 2.39 14.42
CA ARG A 116 -1.77 2.62 15.88
C ARG A 116 -0.93 3.83 16.25
N THR A 117 0.25 3.97 15.67
CA THR A 117 1.16 5.10 15.92
C THR A 117 0.55 6.44 15.46
N ILE A 118 -0.22 6.46 14.35
CA ILE A 118 -0.93 7.66 13.90
C ILE A 118 -2.04 8.04 14.89
N LYS A 119 -2.83 7.06 15.33
CA LYS A 119 -3.94 7.30 16.27
C LYS A 119 -3.46 7.82 17.63
N SER A 120 -2.34 7.30 18.14
CA SER A 120 -1.76 7.80 19.41
C SER A 120 -1.21 9.21 19.26
N ARG A 121 -0.56 9.54 18.14
CA ARG A 121 -0.03 10.89 17.87
C ARG A 121 -1.16 11.93 17.77
N ASN A 122 -2.24 11.63 17.05
CA ASN A 122 -3.39 12.52 16.95
C ASN A 122 -4.13 12.70 18.29
N LYS A 123 -4.13 11.68 19.16
CA LYS A 123 -4.69 11.80 20.51
C LYS A 123 -3.88 12.75 21.41
N VAL A 124 -2.56 12.78 21.25
CA VAL A 124 -1.67 13.68 22.02
C VAL A 124 -1.78 15.12 21.50
N LEU A 125 -1.96 15.32 20.18
CA LEU A 125 -2.13 16.66 19.59
C LEU A 125 -3.56 17.22 19.74
N GLY A 126 -4.57 16.38 19.95
CA GLY A 126 -5.98 16.77 20.10
C GLY A 126 -6.35 17.45 21.43
N HIS A 127 -5.40 17.65 22.36
CA HIS A 127 -5.63 18.39 23.63
C HIS A 127 -5.02 19.80 23.64
N SER A 128 -4.43 20.25 22.52
CA SER A 128 -4.05 21.65 22.36
C SER A 128 -5.09 22.36 21.51
N THR A 129 -6.26 22.61 22.09
CA THR A 129 -7.18 23.61 21.60
C THR A 129 -6.52 24.96 21.88
N PHE A 130 -5.70 25.44 20.98
CA PHE A 130 -5.45 26.87 20.89
C PHE A 130 -6.79 27.52 20.47
N LEU A 131 -7.60 27.86 21.47
CA LEU A 131 -8.58 28.93 21.35
C LEU A 131 -7.79 30.21 21.06
N VAL A 132 -7.62 30.54 19.79
CA VAL A 132 -7.23 31.89 19.41
C VAL A 132 -8.48 32.74 19.71
N PRO A 133 -8.42 33.64 20.71
CA PRO A 133 -9.57 34.51 20.97
C PRO A 133 -9.79 35.38 19.73
N CYS A 134 -11.03 35.41 19.23
CA CYS A 134 -11.49 36.18 18.09
C CYS A 134 -11.40 37.72 18.31
N SER A 135 -10.71 38.16 19.35
CA SER A 135 -10.63 39.59 19.76
C SER A 135 -9.46 40.39 19.17
N ILE A 136 -8.61 39.77 18.32
CA ILE A 136 -7.42 40.47 17.76
C ILE A 136 -7.71 41.08 16.35
N PHE A 137 -8.89 40.86 15.77
CA PHE A 137 -9.25 41.47 14.48
C PHE A 137 -10.17 42.71 14.64
N ARG A 138 -9.72 43.69 15.42
CA ARG A 138 -10.37 45.01 15.43
C ARG A 138 -9.34 46.11 15.63
N THR A 139 -8.50 46.35 14.65
CA THR A 139 -7.95 47.68 14.35
C THR A 139 -7.48 47.68 12.89
N GLY A 140 -7.96 48.68 12.15
CA GLY A 140 -7.88 48.85 10.71
C GLY A 140 -6.45 48.82 10.15
N ASN A 141 -6.38 48.17 9.01
CA ASN A 141 -5.60 48.59 7.87
C ASN A 141 -5.99 47.75 6.64
N SER A 142 -5.97 48.39 5.51
CA SER A 142 -6.42 47.94 4.19
C SER A 142 -5.89 46.54 3.80
N PRO A 143 -6.63 45.76 2.95
CA PRO A 143 -6.20 44.44 2.54
C PRO A 143 -4.96 44.51 1.65
N PRO A 144 -3.98 43.60 1.82
CA PRO A 144 -2.84 43.49 0.90
C PRO A 144 -3.29 42.92 -0.46
N SER A 145 -2.61 43.37 -1.51
CA SER A 145 -2.85 43.04 -2.91
C SER A 145 -2.86 41.55 -3.23
N LEU A 146 -3.68 41.17 -4.23
CA LEU A 146 -3.99 39.82 -4.72
C LEU A 146 -2.84 39.03 -5.40
N ASP A 147 -1.59 39.42 -5.26
CA ASP A 147 -0.47 38.82 -5.99
C ASP A 147 0.43 37.89 -5.17
N ASN A 148 -0.06 37.31 -4.05
CA ASN A 148 0.71 36.37 -3.27
C ASN A 148 0.23 34.92 -3.50
N PRO A 149 1.04 34.00 -4.09
CA PRO A 149 0.65 32.63 -4.42
C PRO A 149 0.37 31.72 -3.21
N ALA A 150 0.51 32.23 -1.97
CA ALA A 150 0.26 31.45 -0.75
C ALA A 150 -1.23 31.34 -0.35
N TYR A 151 -2.15 32.04 -1.04
CA TYR A 151 -3.59 32.03 -0.68
C TYR A 151 -4.49 31.13 -1.51
N HIS A 152 -3.97 30.35 -2.44
CA HIS A 152 -4.77 29.48 -3.30
C HIS A 152 -5.18 28.12 -2.68
N PHE A 153 -4.83 27.84 -1.43
CA PHE A 153 -5.11 26.52 -0.82
C PHE A 153 -6.13 26.51 0.30
N ALA A 154 -6.77 27.64 0.62
CA ALA A 154 -7.69 27.75 1.77
C ALA A 154 -9.18 27.87 1.43
N SER A 155 -9.58 27.80 0.15
CA SER A 155 -10.97 28.08 -0.26
C SER A 155 -11.85 26.85 -0.54
N PHE A 156 -11.44 25.65 -0.16
CA PHE A 156 -12.21 24.44 -0.55
C PHE A 156 -12.78 23.59 0.59
N LEU A 157 -12.90 24.10 1.82
CA LEU A 157 -13.60 23.35 2.87
C LEU A 157 -14.24 24.31 3.87
N LEU A 158 -15.49 24.71 3.67
CA LEU A 158 -16.52 24.83 4.70
C LEU A 158 -17.87 25.24 4.04
N PRO A 159 -18.94 24.46 4.13
CA PRO A 159 -20.28 24.98 3.96
C PRO A 159 -20.70 25.71 5.24
N CYS A 160 -21.07 26.97 5.12
CA CYS A 160 -21.92 27.66 6.09
C CYS A 160 -23.28 26.98 6.09
N ASN A 161 -23.72 26.48 7.24
CA ASN A 161 -25.11 26.25 7.52
C ASN A 161 -25.60 27.30 8.53
N GLU A 162 -26.63 28.01 8.12
CA GLU A 162 -27.53 28.75 8.98
C GLU A 162 -28.26 27.82 9.94
#